data_2dcbbc123e23533a37ceee5a856f0674
#
_entry.id   2dcbbc123e23533a37ceee5a856f0674
#
_cell.length_a   1.000
_cell.length_b   1.000
_cell.length_c   1.000
_cell.angle_alpha   90.00
_cell.angle_beta   90.00
_cell.angle_gamma   90.00
#
_symmetry.space_group_name_H-M   'P 1'
#
loop_
_entity.id
_entity.type
_entity.pdbx_description
1 polymer ?
#
loop_
_entity_poly.entity_id
_entity_poly.type
_entity_poly.pdbx_seq_one_letter_code
_entity_poly.pdbx_strand_id
1 'polypeptide(L)'
;VAELDKLTMLKADLNMLNPPPERVAMLEQLLEAAASRIAQRGITLEDTPGDAQLQVEYAAWMYRRRTLQAGAQIPEFLRLDLNDRLAHEKMRGSGDA
;
A
#
# COMPACT_ATOMS: atom_id res chain seq x y z
N VAL A 1 11.10 -8.96 -16.79
CA VAL A 1 10.52 -8.80 -16.30
C VAL A 1 10.08 -8.38 -15.33
N ALA A 2 9.73 -7.93 -15.10
CA ALA A 2 9.64 -7.50 -14.17
C ALA A 2 8.42 -7.10 -13.62
N GLU A 3 7.53 -7.87 -13.51
CA GLU A 3 6.38 -7.57 -12.78
C GLU A 3 6.70 -7.43 -11.34
N LEU A 4 6.25 -6.36 -10.69
CA LEU A 4 6.44 -6.16 -9.27
C LEU A 4 5.50 -7.07 -8.52
N ASP A 5 6.06 -8.00 -7.75
CA ASP A 5 5.27 -8.96 -6.99
C ASP A 5 4.96 -8.36 -5.61
N LYS A 6 3.87 -7.63 -5.55
CA LYS A 6 3.47 -6.96 -4.32
C LYS A 6 3.14 -7.95 -3.21
N LEU A 7 2.63 -9.10 -3.57
CA LEU A 7 2.33 -10.13 -2.57
C LEU A 7 3.60 -10.61 -1.89
N THR A 8 4.65 -10.86 -2.67
CA THR A 8 5.92 -11.28 -2.10
C THR A 8 6.49 -10.18 -1.20
N MET A 9 6.38 -8.92 -1.63
CA MET A 9 6.85 -7.80 -0.82
C MET A 9 6.09 -7.71 0.48
N LEU A 10 4.77 -7.92 0.43
CA LEU A 10 3.96 -7.84 1.65
C LEU A 10 4.29 -8.98 2.60
N LYS A 11 4.49 -10.19 2.08
CA LYS A 11 4.89 -11.30 2.92
C LYS A 11 6.21 -11.01 3.63
N ALA A 12 7.16 -10.45 2.90
CA ALA A 12 8.46 -10.12 3.48
C ALA A 12 8.33 -9.05 4.55
N ASP A 13 7.50 -8.04 4.31
CA ASP A 13 7.30 -6.98 5.29
C ASP A 13 6.68 -7.51 6.57
N LEU A 14 5.82 -8.51 6.45
CA LEU A 14 5.14 -9.09 7.60
C LEU A 14 5.87 -10.31 8.18
N ASN A 15 7.04 -10.64 7.63
CA ASN A 15 7.85 -11.78 8.07
C ASN A 15 7.12 -13.11 7.95
N MET A 16 6.38 -13.28 6.86
CA MET A 16 5.66 -14.51 6.60
C MET A 16 6.38 -15.31 5.54
N LEU A 17 6.90 -16.50 5.92
CA LEU A 17 7.64 -17.33 4.97
C LEU A 17 6.71 -18.17 4.11
N ASN A 18 5.81 -18.91 4.74
CA ASN A 18 4.91 -19.80 4.02
C ASN A 18 3.51 -19.73 4.60
N PRO A 19 2.80 -18.62 4.37
CA PRO A 19 1.45 -18.52 4.93
C PRO A 19 0.50 -19.52 4.27
N PRO A 20 -0.51 -19.99 5.00
CA PRO A 20 -1.51 -20.90 4.41
C PRO A 20 -2.32 -20.20 3.33
N PRO A 21 -2.97 -20.98 2.44
CA PRO A 21 -3.70 -20.38 1.31
C PRO A 21 -4.74 -19.35 1.72
N GLU A 22 -5.47 -19.58 2.81
CA GLU A 22 -6.46 -18.60 3.24
C GLU A 22 -5.82 -17.31 3.70
N ARG A 23 -4.61 -17.39 4.27
CA ARG A 23 -3.89 -16.18 4.65
C ARG A 23 -3.41 -15.43 3.41
N VAL A 24 -2.95 -16.17 2.40
CA VAL A 24 -2.54 -15.56 1.13
C VAL A 24 -3.70 -14.81 0.50
N ALA A 25 -4.88 -15.42 0.48
CA ALA A 25 -6.05 -14.77 -0.08
C ALA A 25 -6.37 -13.48 0.67
N MET A 26 -6.23 -13.49 1.99
CA MET A 26 -6.47 -12.29 2.77
C MET A 26 -5.46 -11.21 2.45
N LEU A 27 -4.20 -11.57 2.27
CA LEU A 27 -3.17 -10.59 1.93
C LEU A 27 -3.45 -9.95 0.58
N GLU A 28 -3.92 -10.76 -0.38
CA GLU A 28 -4.28 -10.23 -1.68
C GLU A 28 -5.43 -9.23 -1.58
N GLN A 29 -6.43 -9.55 -0.75
CA GLN A 29 -7.53 -8.63 -0.52
C GLN A 29 -7.06 -7.33 0.13
N LEU A 30 -6.09 -7.42 1.04
CA LEU A 30 -5.55 -6.23 1.67
C LEU A 30 -4.81 -5.36 0.67
N LEU A 31 -4.10 -5.97 -0.27
CA LEU A 31 -3.43 -5.20 -1.31
C LEU A 31 -4.44 -4.46 -2.19
N GLU A 32 -5.54 -5.11 -2.54
CA GLU A 32 -6.58 -4.46 -3.32
C GLU A 32 -7.24 -3.34 -2.53
N ALA A 33 -7.53 -3.60 -1.26
CA ALA A 33 -8.14 -2.58 -0.42
C ALA A 33 -7.20 -1.38 -0.24
N ALA A 34 -5.91 -1.65 -0.09
CA ALA A 34 -4.94 -0.56 0.03
C ALA A 34 -4.91 0.27 -1.23
N ALA A 35 -4.91 -0.38 -2.40
CA ALA A 35 -4.93 0.35 -3.65
C ALA A 35 -6.16 1.23 -3.78
N SER A 36 -7.31 0.69 -3.37
CA SER A 36 -8.55 1.44 -3.43
C SER A 36 -8.51 2.66 -2.52
N ARG A 37 -7.99 2.50 -1.31
CA ARG A 37 -7.91 3.62 -0.38
C ARG A 37 -6.93 4.67 -0.83
N ILE A 38 -5.82 4.25 -1.42
CA ILE A 38 -4.85 5.20 -1.97
C ILE A 38 -5.47 5.97 -3.12
N ALA A 39 -6.24 5.28 -3.98
CA ALA A 39 -6.91 5.94 -5.09
C ALA A 39 -7.92 6.98 -4.58
N GLN A 40 -8.58 6.68 -3.46
CA GLN A 40 -9.54 7.63 -2.89
C GLN A 40 -8.88 8.90 -2.41
N ARG A 41 -7.59 8.87 -2.15
CA ARG A 41 -6.85 10.07 -1.78
C ARG A 41 -6.46 10.93 -2.97
N GLY A 42 -6.73 10.46 -4.18
CA GLY A 42 -6.39 11.19 -5.39
C GLY A 42 -5.09 10.77 -6.02
N ILE A 43 -4.55 9.63 -5.63
CA ILE A 43 -3.27 9.12 -6.14
C ILE A 43 -3.56 8.04 -7.16
N THR A 44 -2.97 8.18 -8.35
CA THR A 44 -3.05 7.14 -9.38
C THR A 44 -1.81 6.27 -9.26
N LEU A 45 -1.98 5.07 -8.75
CA LEU A 45 -0.86 4.13 -8.59
C LEU A 45 -0.38 3.70 -9.97
N GLU A 46 0.93 3.71 -10.14
CA GLU A 46 1.56 3.29 -11.37
C GLU A 46 2.40 2.05 -11.11
N ASP A 47 2.90 1.46 -12.18
CA ASP A 47 3.67 0.23 -12.07
C ASP A 47 5.15 0.58 -11.84
N THR A 48 5.41 1.21 -10.71
CA THR A 48 6.76 1.62 -10.32
C THR A 48 7.10 1.03 -8.97
N PRO A 49 8.41 0.85 -8.68
CA PRO A 49 8.79 0.34 -7.36
C PRO A 49 8.30 1.21 -6.21
N GLY A 50 8.32 2.51 -6.39
CA GLY A 50 7.86 3.42 -5.32
C GLY A 50 6.39 3.25 -5.02
N ASP A 51 5.56 3.16 -6.05
CA ASP A 51 4.14 2.99 -5.85
C ASP A 51 3.83 1.60 -5.31
N ALA A 52 4.56 0.57 -5.76
CA ALA A 52 4.38 -0.76 -5.20
C ALA A 52 4.72 -0.78 -3.71
N GLN A 53 5.80 -0.11 -3.33
CA GLN A 53 6.20 -0.04 -1.94
C GLN A 53 5.14 0.67 -1.10
N LEU A 54 4.58 1.76 -1.62
CA LEU A 54 3.53 2.50 -0.93
C LEU A 54 2.30 1.63 -0.69
N GLN A 55 1.89 0.90 -1.72
CA GLN A 55 0.74 0.01 -1.59
C GLN A 55 1.00 -1.09 -0.56
N VAL A 56 2.20 -1.65 -0.57
CA VAL A 56 2.57 -2.71 0.37
C VAL A 56 2.60 -2.16 1.80
N GLU A 57 3.16 -0.97 1.99
CA GLU A 57 3.20 -0.37 3.33
C GLU A 57 1.79 -0.13 3.87
N TYR A 58 0.91 0.34 3.01
CA TYR A 58 -0.47 0.59 3.43
C TYR A 58 -1.15 -0.73 3.79
N ALA A 59 -0.97 -1.76 2.97
CA ALA A 59 -1.58 -3.07 3.24
C ALA A 59 -1.02 -3.68 4.52
N ALA A 60 0.29 -3.53 4.75
CA ALA A 60 0.90 -4.04 5.97
C ALA A 60 0.33 -3.35 7.20
N TRP A 61 0.15 -2.04 7.12
CA TRP A 61 -0.47 -1.31 8.22
C TRP A 61 -1.90 -1.80 8.47
N MET A 62 -2.67 -2.02 7.41
CA MET A 62 -4.02 -2.53 7.55
C MET A 62 -4.05 -3.90 8.20
N TYR A 63 -3.08 -4.75 7.87
CA TYR A 63 -2.97 -6.06 8.51
C TYR A 63 -2.67 -5.92 9.99
N ARG A 64 -1.70 -5.08 10.33
CA ARG A 64 -1.28 -4.93 11.71
C ARG A 64 -2.35 -4.29 12.57
N ARG A 65 -3.13 -3.36 12.01
CA ARG A 65 -4.13 -2.69 12.80
C ARG A 65 -5.28 -3.61 13.18
N ARG A 66 -5.39 -4.78 12.55
CA ARG A 66 -6.42 -5.74 12.95
C ARG A 66 -6.25 -6.19 14.39
N THR A 67 -5.01 -6.13 14.89
CA THR A 67 -4.73 -6.51 16.27
C THR A 67 -4.64 -5.29 17.18
N LEU A 68 -4.87 -4.09 16.63
CA LEU A 68 -4.84 -2.87 17.42
C LEU A 68 -6.24 -2.48 17.83
N GLN A 69 -6.30 -1.56 18.78
CA GLN A 69 -7.59 -1.06 19.23
C GLN A 69 -8.25 -0.23 18.16
N ALA A 70 -9.57 -0.14 18.24
CA ALA A 70 -10.33 0.70 17.32
C ALA A 70 -9.82 2.15 17.44
N GLY A 71 -9.73 2.81 16.28
CA GLY A 71 -9.27 4.19 16.24
C GLY A 71 -7.79 4.35 15.97
N ALA A 72 -7.08 3.25 15.71
CA ALA A 72 -5.66 3.35 15.35
C ALA A 72 -5.50 4.21 14.10
N GLN A 73 -4.54 5.13 14.16
CA GLN A 73 -4.31 6.06 13.08
C GLN A 73 -3.16 5.61 12.21
N ILE A 74 -3.15 6.10 10.97
CA ILE A 74 -2.07 5.81 10.04
C ILE A 74 -0.76 6.31 10.63
N PRO A 75 0.31 5.49 10.63
CA PRO A 75 1.61 5.95 11.15
C PRO A 75 2.11 7.17 10.41
N GLU A 76 2.89 7.98 11.09
CA GLU A 76 3.35 9.22 10.50
C GLU A 76 4.18 8.98 9.24
N PHE A 77 5.05 7.96 9.24
CA PHE A 77 5.88 7.72 8.07
C PHE A 77 5.02 7.41 6.84
N LEU A 78 3.95 6.64 7.03
CA LEU A 78 3.07 6.31 5.93
C LEU A 78 2.26 7.53 5.49
N ARG A 79 1.82 8.33 6.46
CA ARG A 79 1.08 9.56 6.14
C ARG A 79 1.95 10.51 5.32
N LEU A 80 3.22 10.63 5.68
CA LEU A 80 4.14 11.51 4.96
C LEU A 80 4.40 10.97 3.55
N ASP A 81 4.56 9.66 3.42
CA ASP A 81 4.75 9.06 2.09
C ASP A 81 3.53 9.29 1.21
N LEU A 82 2.34 9.13 1.78
CA LEU A 82 1.11 9.38 1.02
C LEU A 82 1.01 10.84 0.59
N ASN A 83 1.35 11.75 1.50
CA ASN A 83 1.30 13.18 1.18
C ASN A 83 2.31 13.56 0.10
N ASP A 84 3.52 12.99 0.18
CA ASP A 84 4.53 13.24 -0.83
C ASP A 84 4.07 12.74 -2.20
N ARG A 85 3.52 11.54 -2.24
CA ARG A 85 3.05 10.97 -3.50
C ARG A 85 1.88 11.77 -4.05
N LEU A 86 0.98 12.23 -3.17
CA LEU A 86 -0.15 13.04 -3.61
C LEU A 86 0.31 14.38 -4.19
N ALA A 87 1.31 15.00 -3.56
CA ALA A 87 1.87 16.23 -4.09
C ALA A 87 2.45 16.01 -5.47
N HIS A 88 3.16 14.89 -5.66
CA HIS A 88 3.72 14.56 -6.96
C HIS A 88 2.62 14.37 -8.00
N GLU A 89 1.53 13.71 -7.60
CA GLU A 89 0.41 13.50 -8.50
C GLU A 89 -0.21 14.81 -8.94
N LYS A 90 -0.38 15.75 -8.01
CA LYS A 90 -0.96 17.04 -8.32
C LYS A 90 -0.05 17.85 -9.24
N MET A 91 1.25 17.76 -9.04
CA MET A 91 2.19 18.46 -9.88
C MET A 91 2.14 17.94 -11.31
N ARG A 92 2.01 16.63 -11.48
CA ARG A 92 1.87 16.04 -12.81
C ARG A 92 0.62 16.54 -13.49
N GLY A 93 -0.50 16.56 -12.75
CA GLY A 93 -1.74 17.04 -13.31
C GLY A 93 -1.65 18.49 -13.74
N SER A 94 -0.98 19.31 -12.93
CA SER A 94 -0.80 20.73 -13.27
C SER A 94 0.07 20.88 -14.50
N GLY A 95 1.08 20.03 -14.64
CA GLY A 95 1.99 20.12 -15.76
C GLY A 95 1.34 19.79 -17.09
N ASP A 96 0.23 19.08 -17.05
CA ASP A 96 -0.49 18.70 -18.27
C ASP A 96 -1.45 19.77 -18.75
N ALA A 97 -1.64 20.78 -17.98
CA ALA A 97 -2.62 21.82 -18.33
C ALA A 97 -2.20 22.64 -19.54
#